data_1e23d0674261a621e940cc83f43a8c88
#
_entry.id   1e23d0674261a621e940cc83f43a8c88
#
_cell.length_a   1.000
_cell.length_b   1.000
_cell.length_c   1.000
_cell.angle_alpha   90.00
_cell.angle_beta   90.00
_cell.angle_gamma   90.00
#
_symmetry.space_group_name_H-M   'P 1'
#
loop_
_entity.id
_entity.type
_entity.pdbx_description
1 polymer ?
#
loop_
_entity_poly.entity_id
_entity_poly.type
_entity_poly.pdbx_seq_one_letter_code
_entity_poly.pdbx_strand_id
1 'polypeptide(L)'
;HLVLRRQRQMCIRDSFIAGALVQWLRDGLELFNDAAETESMALSVPDSGGVFVVPAFVGLGAPHWDPYARGLMVGLTRDTRRSHIVRASLEAIAFQSAEVLNSISQDTSESLNELRIDGGAAANQFLCQFQADLLGLDVRRPQILETTAMGAAFLAGLAVGTWSDQPVSYTHLTLPTKNEV
;
A
#
# COMPACT_ATOMS: atom_id res chain seq x y z
N HIS A 1 -15.96 -25.20 3.01
CA HIS A 1 -16.65 -24.30 2.07
C HIS A 1 -16.60 -22.80 2.48
N LEU A 2 -16.70 -22.47 3.77
CA LEU A 2 -16.63 -21.09 4.28
C LEU A 2 -15.23 -20.48 4.16
N VAL A 3 -14.17 -21.24 4.43
CA VAL A 3 -12.78 -20.79 4.33
C VAL A 3 -12.41 -20.47 2.87
N LEU A 4 -12.86 -21.28 1.91
CA LEU A 4 -12.62 -21.03 0.49
C LEU A 4 -13.39 -19.81 -0.06
N ARG A 5 -14.57 -19.47 0.50
CA ARG A 5 -15.28 -18.25 0.16
C ARG A 5 -14.54 -17.00 0.66
N ARG A 6 -14.02 -17.00 1.91
CA ARG A 6 -13.22 -15.89 2.45
C ARG A 6 -11.94 -15.66 1.64
N GLN A 7 -11.23 -16.72 1.29
CA GLN A 7 -10.03 -16.64 0.46
C GLN A 7 -10.31 -16.11 -0.96
N ARG A 8 -11.43 -16.50 -1.59
CA ARG A 8 -11.84 -15.95 -2.89
C ARG A 8 -12.21 -14.47 -2.84
N GLN A 9 -12.80 -13.99 -1.76
CA GLN A 9 -13.14 -12.57 -1.59
C GLN A 9 -11.89 -11.71 -1.43
N MET A 10 -10.86 -12.16 -0.72
CA MET A 10 -9.59 -11.43 -0.58
C MET A 10 -8.84 -11.29 -1.91
N CYS A 11 -8.87 -12.31 -2.79
CA CYS A 11 -8.19 -12.26 -4.09
C CYS A 11 -8.98 -11.49 -5.17
N ILE A 12 -10.24 -11.16 -4.96
CA ILE A 12 -11.10 -10.43 -5.90
C ILE A 12 -11.06 -8.92 -5.66
N ARG A 13 -10.54 -8.47 -4.51
CA ARG A 13 -10.51 -7.06 -4.14
C ARG A 13 -9.07 -6.61 -4.02
N ASP A 14 -8.56 -6.06 -5.10
CA ASP A 14 -7.19 -5.59 -5.22
C ASP A 14 -7.17 -4.21 -5.88
N SER A 15 -6.17 -3.43 -5.54
CA SER A 15 -5.79 -2.20 -6.22
C SER A 15 -4.57 -2.52 -7.08
N PHE A 16 -4.66 -2.24 -8.38
CA PHE A 16 -3.61 -2.65 -9.33
C PHE A 16 -2.32 -1.83 -9.21
N ILE A 17 -2.38 -0.62 -8.69
CA ILE A 17 -1.27 0.33 -8.71
C ILE A 17 -1.05 0.91 -7.31
N ALA A 18 0.04 0.50 -6.66
CA ALA A 18 0.54 1.10 -5.42
C ALA A 18 2.00 1.54 -5.60
N GLY A 19 2.97 0.71 -5.22
CA GLY A 19 4.40 1.00 -5.41
C GLY A 19 4.79 1.26 -6.87
N ALA A 20 4.07 0.70 -7.84
CA ALA A 20 4.28 0.96 -9.27
C ALA A 20 4.02 2.43 -9.65
N LEU A 21 3.16 3.17 -8.92
CA LEU A 21 2.98 4.60 -9.12
C LEU A 21 4.27 5.37 -8.77
N VAL A 22 4.90 5.03 -7.65
CA VAL A 22 6.17 5.63 -7.22
C VAL A 22 7.28 5.33 -8.24
N GLN A 23 7.36 4.10 -8.73
CA GLN A 23 8.30 3.74 -9.80
C GLN A 23 8.06 4.55 -11.07
N TRP A 24 6.82 4.70 -11.50
CA TRP A 24 6.49 5.49 -12.68
C TRP A 24 6.82 6.99 -12.52
N LEU A 25 6.61 7.57 -11.34
CA LEU A 25 7.02 8.96 -11.05
C LEU A 25 8.54 9.13 -11.13
N ARG A 26 9.32 8.11 -10.72
CA ARG A 26 10.76 8.09 -10.82
C ARG A 26 11.24 7.87 -12.26
N ASP A 27 10.81 6.76 -12.88
CA ASP A 27 11.37 6.26 -14.13
C ASP A 27 10.70 6.88 -15.37
N GLY A 28 9.41 7.24 -15.28
CA GLY A 28 8.64 7.82 -16.38
C GLY A 28 8.58 9.34 -16.38
N LEU A 29 8.48 9.96 -15.20
CA LEU A 29 8.43 11.42 -15.07
C LEU A 29 9.72 12.03 -14.50
N GLU A 30 10.66 11.22 -14.04
CA GLU A 30 11.97 11.66 -13.53
C GLU A 30 11.86 12.74 -12.43
N LEU A 31 10.84 12.63 -11.56
CA LEU A 31 10.60 13.64 -10.53
C LEU A 31 11.60 13.57 -9.37
N PHE A 32 12.22 12.41 -9.17
CA PHE A 32 13.23 12.11 -8.15
C PHE A 32 14.08 10.92 -8.61
N ASN A 33 15.22 10.68 -7.93
CA ASN A 33 16.13 9.59 -8.29
C ASN A 33 15.92 8.33 -7.44
N ASP A 34 15.56 8.51 -6.16
CA ASP A 34 15.32 7.43 -5.21
C ASP A 34 13.90 7.52 -4.63
N ALA A 35 13.23 6.37 -4.52
CA ALA A 35 11.90 6.29 -3.90
C ALA A 35 11.88 6.81 -2.45
N ALA A 36 12.98 6.69 -1.72
CA ALA A 36 13.12 7.24 -0.36
C ALA A 36 12.95 8.77 -0.30
N GLU A 37 13.25 9.50 -1.41
CA GLU A 37 13.07 10.95 -1.46
C GLU A 37 11.59 11.37 -1.38
N THR A 38 10.67 10.47 -1.74
CA THR A 38 9.23 10.80 -1.79
C THR A 38 8.65 11.22 -0.45
N GLU A 39 9.14 10.67 0.66
CA GLU A 39 8.72 11.04 2.00
C GLU A 39 9.09 12.50 2.30
N SER A 40 10.35 12.85 2.13
CA SER A 40 10.84 14.23 2.37
C SER A 40 10.17 15.23 1.44
N MET A 41 9.93 14.86 0.19
CA MET A 41 9.21 15.70 -0.77
C MET A 41 7.75 15.92 -0.33
N ALA A 42 7.04 14.88 0.09
CA ALA A 42 5.66 15.00 0.56
C ALA A 42 5.56 15.89 1.81
N LEU A 43 6.51 15.75 2.74
CA LEU A 43 6.59 16.55 3.96
C LEU A 43 7.05 18.00 3.72
N SER A 44 7.66 18.30 2.57
CA SER A 44 8.15 19.65 2.24
C SER A 44 7.02 20.63 1.86
N VAL A 45 5.80 20.15 1.69
CA VAL A 45 4.61 20.96 1.35
C VAL A 45 3.50 20.67 2.36
N PRO A 46 2.67 21.68 2.69
CA PRO A 46 1.62 21.51 3.71
C PRO A 46 0.50 20.58 3.26
N ASP A 47 0.22 20.52 1.96
CA ASP A 47 -0.82 19.69 1.34
C ASP A 47 -0.46 19.41 -0.13
N SER A 48 -1.34 18.72 -0.86
CA SER A 48 -1.15 18.44 -2.29
C SER A 48 -1.35 19.65 -3.21
N GLY A 49 -1.65 20.84 -2.67
CA GLY A 49 -1.90 22.05 -3.45
C GLY A 49 -3.15 21.96 -4.34
N GLY A 50 -4.13 21.14 -3.95
CA GLY A 50 -5.33 20.86 -4.75
C GLY A 50 -5.10 19.88 -5.90
N VAL A 51 -3.93 19.27 -5.99
CA VAL A 51 -3.63 18.22 -6.99
C VAL A 51 -4.18 16.90 -6.51
N PHE A 52 -4.87 16.20 -7.41
CA PHE A 52 -5.32 14.82 -7.19
C PHE A 52 -4.80 13.91 -8.32
N VAL A 53 -4.48 12.68 -7.96
CA VAL A 53 -4.00 11.66 -8.88
C VAL A 53 -4.91 10.44 -8.83
N VAL A 54 -5.31 9.93 -9.99
CA VAL A 54 -5.97 8.63 -10.12
C VAL A 54 -5.02 7.70 -10.87
N PRO A 55 -4.37 6.73 -10.21
CA PRO A 55 -3.34 5.91 -10.84
C PRO A 55 -3.93 4.70 -11.59
N ALA A 56 -4.91 4.93 -12.46
CA ALA A 56 -5.59 3.88 -13.23
C ALA A 56 -4.79 3.46 -14.48
N PHE A 57 -3.49 3.17 -14.36
CA PHE A 57 -2.61 2.89 -15.50
C PHE A 57 -3.00 1.64 -16.29
N VAL A 58 -3.59 0.67 -15.61
CA VAL A 58 -4.08 -0.60 -16.17
C VAL A 58 -5.58 -0.80 -15.92
N GLY A 59 -6.30 0.29 -15.70
CA GLY A 59 -7.69 0.28 -15.26
C GLY A 59 -7.84 0.44 -13.75
N LEU A 60 -9.07 0.40 -13.28
CA LEU A 60 -9.43 0.42 -11.87
C LEU A 60 -9.88 -0.97 -11.44
N GLY A 61 -9.35 -1.44 -10.31
CA GLY A 61 -9.79 -2.66 -9.63
C GLY A 61 -11.05 -2.44 -8.80
N ALA A 62 -11.14 -3.15 -7.68
CA ALA A 62 -12.26 -2.99 -6.74
C ALA A 62 -12.30 -1.56 -6.17
N PRO A 63 -13.52 -0.99 -5.96
CA PRO A 63 -14.84 -1.52 -6.27
C PRO A 63 -15.33 -1.25 -7.70
N HIS A 64 -14.59 -0.52 -8.51
CA HIS A 64 -15.05 0.06 -9.79
C HIS A 64 -15.08 -0.93 -10.94
N TRP A 65 -14.08 -1.84 -11.00
CA TRP A 65 -13.93 -2.87 -12.04
C TRP A 65 -13.97 -2.31 -13.47
N ASP A 66 -13.36 -1.13 -13.68
CA ASP A 66 -13.27 -0.48 -14.98
C ASP A 66 -11.89 -0.70 -15.64
N PRO A 67 -11.77 -1.66 -16.59
CA PRO A 67 -10.52 -1.92 -17.28
C PRO A 67 -10.13 -0.83 -18.28
N TYR A 68 -11.06 0.07 -18.61
CA TYR A 68 -10.85 1.15 -19.60
C TYR A 68 -10.45 2.48 -18.94
N ALA A 69 -10.60 2.61 -17.62
CA ALA A 69 -10.11 3.77 -16.90
C ALA A 69 -8.62 3.98 -17.16
N ARG A 70 -8.18 5.23 -17.19
CA ARG A 70 -6.77 5.60 -17.35
C ARG A 70 -6.37 6.59 -16.28
N GLY A 71 -5.05 6.68 -16.03
CA GLY A 71 -4.48 7.61 -15.07
C GLY A 71 -4.88 9.06 -15.36
N LEU A 72 -5.11 9.81 -14.30
CA LEU A 72 -5.50 11.21 -14.35
C LEU A 72 -4.74 12.00 -13.30
N MET A 73 -4.27 13.19 -13.66
CA MET A 73 -3.84 14.24 -12.74
C MET A 73 -4.73 15.47 -12.96
N VAL A 74 -5.30 15.99 -11.89
CA VAL A 74 -6.19 17.15 -11.94
C VAL A 74 -5.83 18.14 -10.84
N GLY A 75 -6.23 19.41 -11.01
CA GLY A 75 -5.96 20.48 -10.04
C GLY A 75 -4.60 21.16 -10.21
N LEU A 76 -3.91 20.94 -11.34
CA LEU A 76 -2.62 21.58 -11.62
C LEU A 76 -2.80 23.09 -11.83
N THR A 77 -1.95 23.86 -11.16
CA THR A 77 -1.85 25.31 -11.29
C THR A 77 -0.41 25.72 -11.62
N ARG A 78 -0.16 27.00 -11.88
CA ARG A 78 1.19 27.52 -12.09
C ARG A 78 2.11 27.32 -10.87
N ASP A 79 1.54 27.25 -9.68
CA ASP A 79 2.29 27.08 -8.42
C ASP A 79 2.52 25.63 -8.06
N THR A 80 1.96 24.69 -8.83
CA THR A 80 2.17 23.26 -8.62
C THR A 80 3.65 22.91 -8.83
N ARG A 81 4.22 22.23 -7.83
CA ARG A 81 5.59 21.75 -7.84
C ARG A 81 5.61 20.23 -7.86
N ARG A 82 6.76 19.64 -8.21
CA ARG A 82 6.94 18.18 -8.15
C ARG A 82 6.59 17.58 -6.78
N SER A 83 6.86 18.30 -5.68
CA SER A 83 6.50 17.87 -4.32
C SER A 83 4.98 17.72 -4.12
N HIS A 84 4.16 18.61 -4.71
CA HIS A 84 2.71 18.49 -4.68
C HIS A 84 2.23 17.24 -5.43
N ILE A 85 2.83 16.95 -6.60
CA ILE A 85 2.50 15.76 -7.41
C ILE A 85 2.89 14.48 -6.66
N VAL A 86 4.08 14.43 -6.06
CA VAL A 86 4.56 13.29 -5.28
C VAL A 86 3.63 13.06 -4.09
N ARG A 87 3.29 14.11 -3.34
CA ARG A 87 2.38 14.02 -2.20
C ARG A 87 1.00 13.53 -2.64
N ALA A 88 0.40 14.13 -3.66
CA ALA A 88 -0.89 13.70 -4.21
C ALA A 88 -0.88 12.23 -4.66
N SER A 89 0.26 11.74 -5.15
CA SER A 89 0.43 10.36 -5.56
C SER A 89 0.48 9.40 -4.37
N LEU A 90 1.17 9.76 -3.28
CA LEU A 90 1.15 8.97 -2.05
C LEU A 90 -0.25 8.97 -1.41
N GLU A 91 -0.92 10.11 -1.37
CA GLU A 91 -2.31 10.23 -0.91
C GLU A 91 -3.26 9.37 -1.78
N ALA A 92 -3.05 9.31 -3.10
CA ALA A 92 -3.85 8.48 -4.01
C ALA A 92 -3.73 6.98 -3.70
N ILE A 93 -2.54 6.49 -3.32
CA ILE A 93 -2.35 5.10 -2.87
C ILE A 93 -3.19 4.84 -1.62
N ALA A 94 -3.18 5.76 -0.66
CA ALA A 94 -3.97 5.62 0.56
C ALA A 94 -5.47 5.66 0.29
N PHE A 95 -5.95 6.54 -0.60
CA PHE A 95 -7.36 6.61 -0.99
C PHE A 95 -7.82 5.31 -1.65
N GLN A 96 -7.05 4.75 -2.58
CA GLN A 96 -7.39 3.47 -3.19
C GLN A 96 -7.41 2.33 -2.18
N SER A 97 -6.47 2.31 -1.23
CA SER A 97 -6.47 1.33 -0.14
C SER A 97 -7.74 1.46 0.71
N ALA A 98 -8.16 2.69 1.03
CA ALA A 98 -9.38 2.94 1.79
C ALA A 98 -10.64 2.47 1.04
N GLU A 99 -10.73 2.69 -0.27
CA GLU A 99 -11.86 2.21 -1.09
C GLU A 99 -11.95 0.68 -1.06
N VAL A 100 -10.83 -0.02 -1.22
CA VAL A 100 -10.78 -1.48 -1.14
C VAL A 100 -11.20 -1.98 0.24
N LEU A 101 -10.66 -1.40 1.30
CA LEU A 101 -10.98 -1.78 2.68
C LEU A 101 -12.44 -1.52 3.03
N ASN A 102 -13.00 -0.38 2.61
CA ASN A 102 -14.42 -0.07 2.79
C ASN A 102 -15.31 -1.08 2.05
N SER A 103 -14.93 -1.45 0.83
CA SER A 103 -15.65 -2.46 0.06
C SER A 103 -15.61 -3.85 0.74
N ILE A 104 -14.46 -4.24 1.32
CA ILE A 104 -14.33 -5.48 2.09
C ILE A 104 -15.21 -5.44 3.34
N SER A 105 -15.18 -4.34 4.09
CA SER A 105 -15.98 -4.16 5.31
C SER A 105 -17.48 -4.25 5.04
N GLN A 106 -17.95 -3.63 3.94
CA GLN A 106 -19.36 -3.70 3.53
C GLN A 106 -19.81 -5.14 3.20
N ASP A 107 -18.96 -5.93 2.56
CA ASP A 107 -19.32 -7.30 2.19
C ASP A 107 -19.21 -8.30 3.33
N THR A 108 -18.29 -8.08 4.25
CA THR A 108 -18.09 -9.01 5.38
C THR A 108 -18.93 -8.64 6.59
N SER A 109 -19.42 -7.39 6.66
CA SER A 109 -20.06 -6.80 7.85
C SER A 109 -19.16 -6.87 9.10
N GLU A 110 -17.84 -7.01 8.90
CA GLU A 110 -16.84 -7.04 9.97
C GLU A 110 -16.19 -5.65 10.08
N SER A 111 -15.99 -5.17 11.30
CA SER A 111 -15.18 -3.97 11.55
C SER A 111 -13.71 -4.31 11.46
N LEU A 112 -12.95 -3.49 10.75
CA LEU A 112 -11.49 -3.57 10.72
C LEU A 112 -10.94 -2.89 11.98
N ASN A 113 -10.01 -3.55 12.67
CA ASN A 113 -9.38 -3.01 13.88
C ASN A 113 -7.94 -2.55 13.64
N GLU A 114 -7.28 -3.10 12.63
CA GLU A 114 -5.89 -2.75 12.28
C GLU A 114 -5.65 -3.01 10.79
N LEU A 115 -4.71 -2.28 10.21
CA LEU A 115 -4.19 -2.51 8.86
C LEU A 115 -2.73 -2.98 8.96
N ARG A 116 -2.42 -4.13 8.40
CA ARG A 116 -1.04 -4.63 8.27
C ARG A 116 -0.54 -4.37 6.86
N ILE A 117 0.60 -3.71 6.77
CA ILE A 117 1.22 -3.34 5.50
C ILE A 117 2.65 -3.88 5.41
N ASP A 118 3.10 -4.22 4.19
CA ASP A 118 4.45 -4.68 3.92
C ASP A 118 4.93 -4.22 2.53
N GLY A 119 6.12 -4.64 2.14
CA GLY A 119 6.73 -4.26 0.88
C GLY A 119 7.40 -2.89 0.92
N GLY A 120 8.07 -2.52 -0.18
CA GLY A 120 8.89 -1.32 -0.26
C GLY A 120 8.16 0.00 0.04
N ALA A 121 6.90 0.10 -0.34
CA ALA A 121 6.09 1.30 -0.08
C ALA A 121 5.80 1.50 1.42
N ALA A 122 5.77 0.43 2.21
CA ALA A 122 5.59 0.51 3.66
C ALA A 122 6.79 1.13 4.40
N ALA A 123 7.93 1.34 3.73
CA ALA A 123 9.05 2.11 4.29
C ALA A 123 8.73 3.60 4.44
N ASN A 124 7.80 4.12 3.62
CA ASN A 124 7.45 5.55 3.61
C ASN A 124 6.54 5.88 4.80
N GLN A 125 7.07 6.66 5.76
CA GLN A 125 6.38 7.03 6.99
C GLN A 125 5.19 7.95 6.71
N PHE A 126 5.32 8.88 5.77
CA PHE A 126 4.21 9.77 5.39
C PHE A 126 3.01 8.97 4.89
N LEU A 127 3.24 7.99 4.00
CA LEU A 127 2.16 7.14 3.48
C LEU A 127 1.49 6.34 4.60
N CYS A 128 2.29 5.73 5.50
CA CYS A 128 1.75 4.97 6.63
C CYS A 128 0.87 5.84 7.54
N GLN A 129 1.36 7.04 7.89
CA GLN A 129 0.61 7.96 8.74
C GLN A 129 -0.67 8.43 8.05
N PHE A 130 -0.57 8.84 6.79
CA PHE A 130 -1.74 9.28 6.05
C PHE A 130 -2.80 8.18 5.92
N GLN A 131 -2.40 6.91 5.75
CA GLN A 131 -3.33 5.77 5.78
C GLN A 131 -3.97 5.59 7.16
N ALA A 132 -3.21 5.70 8.25
CA ALA A 132 -3.73 5.59 9.61
C ALA A 132 -4.78 6.68 9.88
N ASP A 133 -4.46 7.93 9.53
CA ASP A 133 -5.33 9.08 9.73
C ASP A 133 -6.61 8.98 8.88
N LEU A 134 -6.47 8.57 7.61
CA LEU A 134 -7.59 8.42 6.68
C LEU A 134 -8.57 7.33 7.11
N LEU A 135 -8.05 6.21 7.60
CA LEU A 135 -8.84 5.03 7.96
C LEU A 135 -9.33 5.07 9.42
N GLY A 136 -8.70 5.88 10.27
CA GLY A 136 -8.93 5.86 11.71
C GLY A 136 -8.56 4.51 12.36
N LEU A 137 -7.54 3.82 11.79
CA LEU A 137 -7.08 2.49 12.20
C LEU A 137 -5.60 2.51 12.52
N ASP A 138 -5.20 1.64 13.45
CA ASP A 138 -3.79 1.36 13.68
C ASP A 138 -3.16 0.74 12.41
N VAL A 139 -2.09 1.34 11.89
CA VAL A 139 -1.29 0.76 10.81
C VAL A 139 -0.06 0.08 11.40
N ARG A 140 0.14 -1.21 11.08
CA ARG A 140 1.26 -2.00 11.55
C ARG A 140 2.13 -2.44 10.39
N ARG A 141 3.43 -2.26 10.52
CA ARG A 141 4.42 -2.77 9.57
C ARG A 141 5.46 -3.64 10.28
N PRO A 142 5.97 -4.71 9.62
CA PRO A 142 7.04 -5.52 10.18
C PRO A 142 8.38 -4.77 10.11
N GLN A 143 9.34 -5.18 10.97
CA GLN A 143 10.71 -4.66 10.88
C GLN A 143 11.39 -5.02 9.55
N ILE A 144 11.09 -6.22 9.04
CA ILE A 144 11.55 -6.69 7.72
C ILE A 144 10.39 -6.52 6.76
N LEU A 145 10.52 -5.59 5.82
CA LEU A 145 9.43 -5.20 4.91
C LEU A 145 9.18 -6.23 3.79
N GLU A 146 10.18 -7.06 3.45
CA GLU A 146 10.07 -8.07 2.39
C GLU A 146 9.48 -9.39 2.92
N THR A 147 8.23 -9.33 3.40
CA THR A 147 7.56 -10.48 4.03
C THR A 147 7.27 -11.61 3.03
N THR A 148 7.04 -11.29 1.76
CA THR A 148 6.82 -12.29 0.70
C THR A 148 8.07 -13.13 0.47
N ALA A 149 9.24 -12.50 0.36
CA ALA A 149 10.51 -13.21 0.22
C ALA A 149 10.82 -14.05 1.46
N MET A 150 10.52 -13.49 2.64
CA MET A 150 10.68 -14.20 3.92
C MET A 150 9.75 -15.42 4.03
N GLY A 151 8.50 -15.30 3.60
CA GLY A 151 7.55 -16.42 3.54
C GLY A 151 8.06 -17.55 2.63
N ALA A 152 8.59 -17.21 1.45
CA ALA A 152 9.20 -18.20 0.56
C ALA A 152 10.42 -18.88 1.18
N ALA A 153 11.27 -18.11 1.88
CA ALA A 153 12.44 -18.66 2.60
C ALA A 153 12.01 -19.62 3.74
N PHE A 154 10.95 -19.30 4.47
CA PHE A 154 10.40 -20.19 5.49
C PHE A 154 9.86 -21.49 4.91
N LEU A 155 9.11 -21.43 3.81
CA LEU A 155 8.62 -22.64 3.14
C LEU A 155 9.76 -23.51 2.62
N ALA A 156 10.80 -22.90 2.06
CA ALA A 156 12.00 -23.61 1.64
C ALA A 156 12.72 -24.27 2.85
N GLY A 157 12.86 -23.55 3.97
CA GLY A 157 13.48 -24.06 5.20
C GLY A 157 12.72 -25.23 5.81
N LEU A 158 11.39 -25.23 5.76
CA LEU A 158 10.55 -26.37 6.15
C LEU A 158 10.82 -27.56 5.21
N ALA A 159 10.88 -27.33 3.91
CA ALA A 159 11.09 -28.39 2.92
C ALA A 159 12.45 -29.08 3.05
N VAL A 160 13.51 -28.35 3.43
CA VAL A 160 14.86 -28.92 3.63
C VAL A 160 15.14 -29.30 5.09
N GLY A 161 14.15 -29.19 6.00
CA GLY A 161 14.26 -29.59 7.39
C GLY A 161 15.06 -28.63 8.29
N THR A 162 15.26 -27.39 7.88
CA THR A 162 15.86 -26.34 8.74
C THR A 162 14.96 -26.03 9.93
N TRP A 163 13.66 -26.09 9.74
CA TRP A 163 12.63 -25.99 10.78
C TRP A 163 11.78 -27.26 10.78
N SER A 164 11.37 -27.70 11.98
CA SER A 164 10.60 -28.94 12.15
C SER A 164 9.12 -28.79 11.79
N ASP A 165 8.57 -27.59 11.98
CA ASP A 165 7.16 -27.29 11.74
C ASP A 165 6.92 -25.79 11.52
N GLN A 166 5.69 -25.44 11.17
CA GLN A 166 5.25 -24.08 10.90
C GLN A 166 5.31 -23.14 12.13
N PRO A 167 4.94 -23.55 13.36
CA PRO A 167 5.10 -22.72 14.54
C PRO A 167 6.53 -22.27 14.81
N VAL A 168 7.53 -23.11 14.53
CA VAL A 168 8.95 -22.76 14.68
C VAL A 168 9.36 -21.69 13.68
N SER A 169 8.88 -21.75 12.44
CA SER A 169 9.13 -20.71 11.45
C SER A 169 8.52 -19.36 11.85
N TYR A 170 7.34 -19.36 12.48
CA TYR A 170 6.71 -18.14 12.97
C TYR A 170 7.43 -17.51 14.16
N THR A 171 8.10 -18.30 15.01
CA THR A 171 8.88 -17.74 16.13
C THR A 171 10.11 -16.95 15.67
N HIS A 172 10.59 -17.20 14.45
CA HIS A 172 11.68 -16.45 13.83
C HIS A 172 11.19 -15.20 13.05
N LEU A 173 9.88 -15.06 12.82
CA LEU A 173 9.29 -13.83 12.34
C LEU A 173 9.38 -12.81 13.47
N THR A 174 10.10 -11.73 13.22
CA THR A 174 10.03 -10.56 14.08
C THR A 174 8.57 -10.11 14.08
N LEU A 175 7.91 -10.19 15.25
CA LEU A 175 6.53 -9.73 15.36
C LEU A 175 6.46 -8.28 14.86
N PRO A 176 5.44 -7.91 14.10
CA PRO A 176 5.26 -6.53 13.70
C PRO A 176 5.25 -5.68 14.97
N THR A 177 6.22 -4.78 15.07
CA THR A 177 6.21 -3.79 16.13
C THR A 177 5.04 -2.87 15.85
N LYS A 178 4.22 -2.62 16.88
CA LYS A 178 3.25 -1.55 16.84
C LYS A 178 4.06 -0.25 16.65
N ASN A 179 4.22 0.19 15.41
CA ASN A 179 4.61 1.56 15.18
C ASN A 179 3.35 2.38 15.42
N GLU A 180 3.31 3.08 16.52
CA GLU A 180 2.40 4.22 16.65
C GLU A 180 2.82 5.19 15.55
N VAL A 181 2.04 5.22 14.50
CA VAL A 181 2.22 6.14 13.39
C VAL A 181 1.57 7.44 13.76
#